data_4a27bafebee1042d8a1fd254547d10db
#
_entry.id   4a27bafebee1042d8a1fd254547d10db
#
_cell.length_a   1.000
_cell.length_b   1.000
_cell.length_c   1.000
_cell.angle_alpha   90.00
_cell.angle_beta   90.00
_cell.angle_gamma   90.00
#
_symmetry.space_group_name_H-M   'P 1'
#
loop_
_entity.id
_entity.type
_entity.pdbx_description
1 polymer ?
#
loop_
_entity_poly.entity_id
_entity_poly.type
_entity_poly.pdbx_seq_one_letter_code
_entity_poly.pdbx_strand_id
1 'polypeptide(L)'
;MLHAHINYFFVFLLVMFPFSIESEEDPFLFIDANAQKMVNVLIENVELYDKDRSLYEDKIKEIFEPMIDFRRVAASVMGKKYYLMATEDQRAEFVFIFKDSLLNTYAETLAQWGDSSISTVFPSEKENSLRMNVEVKQILNTGTSQYPVSYKLRKNKDGWKIVNIIINGVNLGLTFRNQFQALAVLHDENIEITLRNWVSDAGDAGIS
;
A
#
# COMPACT_ATOMS: atom_id res chain seq x y z
N MET A 1 -22.35 -30.13 -73.15
CA MET A 1 -22.74 -30.20 -71.68
C MET A 1 -21.46 -30.06 -70.83
N LEU A 2 -21.22 -28.86 -70.35
CA LEU A 2 -20.02 -28.55 -69.54
C LEU A 2 -20.43 -28.42 -68.14
N HIS A 3 -19.97 -29.36 -67.27
CA HIS A 3 -20.25 -29.32 -65.83
C HIS A 3 -19.12 -28.52 -65.13
N ALA A 4 -19.48 -27.37 -64.61
CA ALA A 4 -18.56 -26.55 -63.82
C ALA A 4 -18.59 -27.04 -62.35
N HIS A 5 -17.46 -27.56 -61.92
CA HIS A 5 -17.25 -27.87 -60.50
C HIS A 5 -16.84 -26.58 -59.74
N ILE A 6 -17.71 -26.11 -58.85
CA ILE A 6 -17.41 -24.99 -57.97
C ILE A 6 -16.76 -25.58 -56.73
N ASN A 7 -15.46 -25.35 -56.57
CA ASN A 7 -14.72 -25.67 -55.34
C ASN A 7 -14.95 -24.56 -54.30
N TYR A 8 -15.70 -24.87 -53.22
CA TYR A 8 -15.77 -24.00 -52.03
C TYR A 8 -14.53 -24.17 -51.20
N PHE A 9 -13.63 -23.17 -51.25
CA PHE A 9 -12.48 -23.08 -50.38
C PHE A 9 -12.94 -22.43 -49.08
N PHE A 10 -13.13 -23.25 -48.04
CA PHE A 10 -13.54 -22.79 -46.70
C PHE A 10 -12.31 -22.22 -46.01
N VAL A 11 -12.12 -20.90 -46.03
CA VAL A 11 -11.07 -20.22 -45.27
C VAL A 11 -11.49 -20.16 -43.82
N PHE A 12 -10.92 -21.04 -43.02
CA PHE A 12 -11.08 -21.03 -41.56
C PHE A 12 -10.19 -19.90 -41.00
N LEU A 13 -10.80 -18.72 -40.76
CA LEU A 13 -10.14 -17.60 -40.10
C LEU A 13 -9.96 -17.92 -38.65
N LEU A 14 -8.76 -18.41 -38.29
CA LEU A 14 -8.36 -18.64 -36.87
C LEU A 14 -8.16 -17.28 -36.22
N VAL A 15 -9.20 -16.77 -35.53
CA VAL A 15 -9.10 -15.58 -34.71
C VAL A 15 -8.26 -15.93 -33.50
N MET A 16 -6.95 -15.64 -33.57
CA MET A 16 -6.07 -15.65 -32.42
C MET A 16 -6.49 -14.51 -31.51
N PHE A 17 -7.31 -14.82 -30.48
CA PHE A 17 -7.44 -13.95 -29.34
C PHE A 17 -6.07 -13.91 -28.65
N PRO A 18 -5.48 -12.72 -28.43
CA PRO A 18 -4.32 -12.63 -27.57
C PRO A 18 -4.80 -13.00 -26.16
N PHE A 19 -4.47 -14.21 -25.72
CA PHE A 19 -4.48 -14.53 -24.31
C PHE A 19 -3.41 -13.61 -23.70
N SER A 20 -3.83 -12.46 -23.17
CA SER A 20 -3.02 -11.72 -22.22
C SER A 20 -2.86 -12.66 -21.02
N ILE A 21 -1.73 -13.36 -20.97
CA ILE A 21 -1.23 -13.94 -19.73
C ILE A 21 -0.94 -12.72 -18.88
N GLU A 22 -1.90 -12.32 -18.06
CA GLU A 22 -1.67 -11.41 -16.95
C GLU A 22 -0.63 -12.13 -16.09
N SER A 23 0.64 -11.72 -16.23
CA SER A 23 1.72 -12.28 -15.45
C SER A 23 1.35 -12.01 -14.00
N GLU A 24 1.09 -13.08 -13.27
CA GLU A 24 0.79 -13.00 -11.84
C GLU A 24 1.96 -12.30 -11.18
N GLU A 25 1.79 -11.02 -10.82
CA GLU A 25 2.86 -10.18 -10.31
C GLU A 25 3.36 -10.77 -8.99
N ASP A 26 4.66 -11.05 -8.93
CA ASP A 26 5.30 -11.59 -7.73
C ASP A 26 5.24 -10.54 -6.61
N PRO A 27 4.67 -10.87 -5.41
CA PRO A 27 4.53 -9.90 -4.33
C PRO A 27 5.88 -9.38 -3.79
N PHE A 28 6.95 -10.16 -3.90
CA PHE A 28 8.29 -9.74 -3.47
C PHE A 28 8.87 -8.72 -4.46
N LEU A 29 8.73 -8.97 -5.76
CA LEU A 29 9.13 -8.02 -6.80
C LEU A 29 8.28 -6.75 -6.74
N PHE A 30 6.98 -6.87 -6.47
CA PHE A 30 6.10 -5.71 -6.28
C PHE A 30 6.59 -4.78 -5.17
N ILE A 31 6.91 -5.32 -4.00
CA ILE A 31 7.43 -4.54 -2.87
C ILE A 31 8.82 -4.01 -3.19
N ASP A 32 9.72 -4.84 -3.72
CA ASP A 32 11.09 -4.43 -4.02
C ASP A 32 11.13 -3.26 -5.02
N ALA A 33 10.46 -3.39 -6.15
CA ALA A 33 10.44 -2.35 -7.18
C ALA A 33 9.90 -1.01 -6.69
N ASN A 34 8.84 -1.01 -5.86
CA ASN A 34 8.27 0.21 -5.32
C ASN A 34 9.14 0.82 -4.20
N ALA A 35 9.79 -0.01 -3.38
CA ALA A 35 10.74 0.45 -2.39
C ALA A 35 11.96 1.12 -3.04
N GLN A 36 12.51 0.53 -4.11
CA GLN A 36 13.61 1.16 -4.87
C GLN A 36 13.19 2.49 -5.51
N LYS A 37 11.97 2.58 -6.08
CA LYS A 37 11.43 3.84 -6.58
C LYS A 37 11.35 4.89 -5.48
N MET A 38 10.91 4.50 -4.28
CA MET A 38 10.82 5.40 -3.13
C MET A 38 12.19 5.93 -2.74
N VAL A 39 13.19 5.05 -2.59
CA VAL A 39 14.58 5.45 -2.29
C VAL A 39 15.11 6.44 -3.33
N ASN A 40 14.88 6.19 -4.61
CA ASN A 40 15.28 7.11 -5.68
C ASN A 40 14.60 8.48 -5.54
N VAL A 41 13.30 8.52 -5.25
CA VAL A 41 12.57 9.80 -5.02
C VAL A 41 13.15 10.56 -3.84
N LEU A 42 13.49 9.87 -2.74
CA LEU A 42 14.09 10.51 -1.56
C LEU A 42 15.46 11.11 -1.88
N ILE A 43 16.32 10.38 -2.59
CA ILE A 43 17.67 10.84 -2.97
C ILE A 43 17.60 12.01 -3.98
N GLU A 44 16.78 11.89 -5.02
CA GLU A 44 16.71 12.88 -6.11
C GLU A 44 16.00 14.16 -5.68
N ASN A 45 15.18 14.13 -4.64
CA ASN A 45 14.34 15.25 -4.22
C ASN A 45 14.63 15.74 -2.80
N VAL A 46 15.79 15.42 -2.22
CA VAL A 46 16.16 15.84 -0.86
C VAL A 46 16.03 17.35 -0.66
N GLU A 47 16.45 18.16 -1.65
CA GLU A 47 16.36 19.62 -1.60
C GLU A 47 14.92 20.13 -1.79
N LEU A 48 14.02 19.31 -2.35
CA LEU A 48 12.63 19.70 -2.63
C LEU A 48 11.84 19.81 -1.33
N TYR A 49 12.18 19.01 -0.32
CA TYR A 49 11.52 19.04 0.98
C TYR A 49 11.55 20.44 1.62
N ASP A 50 12.69 21.14 1.50
CA ASP A 50 12.85 22.49 2.03
C ASP A 50 12.30 23.58 1.09
N LYS A 51 12.34 23.34 -0.24
CA LYS A 51 11.96 24.33 -1.26
C LYS A 51 10.46 24.32 -1.58
N ASP A 52 9.87 23.14 -1.68
CA ASP A 52 8.45 22.92 -2.00
C ASP A 52 7.97 21.60 -1.38
N ARG A 53 7.59 21.69 -0.12
CA ARG A 53 7.15 20.56 0.68
C ARG A 53 5.94 19.85 0.06
N SER A 54 4.99 20.61 -0.49
CA SER A 54 3.79 20.02 -1.11
C SER A 54 4.14 19.14 -2.29
N LEU A 55 5.02 19.62 -3.17
CA LEU A 55 5.46 18.84 -4.32
C LEU A 55 6.27 17.60 -3.91
N TYR A 56 7.08 17.70 -2.85
CA TYR A 56 7.79 16.55 -2.28
C TYR A 56 6.81 15.47 -1.77
N GLU A 57 5.82 15.89 -0.97
CA GLU A 57 4.79 14.99 -0.44
C GLU A 57 3.99 14.32 -1.57
N ASP A 58 3.65 15.05 -2.62
CA ASP A 58 2.93 14.51 -3.77
C ASP A 58 3.72 13.41 -4.49
N LYS A 59 5.04 13.56 -4.64
CA LYS A 59 5.91 12.51 -5.22
C LYS A 59 5.92 11.23 -4.38
N ILE A 60 5.89 11.36 -3.07
CA ILE A 60 5.79 10.21 -2.15
C ILE A 60 4.41 9.57 -2.26
N LYS A 61 3.36 10.37 -2.30
CA LYS A 61 1.96 9.90 -2.45
C LYS A 61 1.77 9.11 -3.73
N GLU A 62 2.33 9.56 -4.86
CA GLU A 62 2.26 8.85 -6.15
C GLU A 62 2.76 7.41 -6.09
N ILE A 63 3.74 7.12 -5.22
CA ILE A 63 4.28 5.76 -5.05
C ILE A 63 3.45 4.97 -4.03
N PHE A 64 3.16 5.55 -2.87
CA PHE A 64 2.50 4.82 -1.79
C PHE A 64 1.00 4.59 -2.01
N GLU A 65 0.30 5.55 -2.60
CA GLU A 65 -1.15 5.48 -2.74
C GLU A 65 -1.61 4.23 -3.50
N PRO A 66 -1.03 3.87 -4.65
CA PRO A 66 -1.42 2.67 -5.38
C PRO A 66 -1.03 1.37 -4.69
N MET A 67 -0.08 1.39 -3.74
CA MET A 67 0.40 0.20 -3.05
C MET A 67 -0.52 -0.25 -1.91
N ILE A 68 -1.31 0.64 -1.31
CA ILE A 68 -2.04 0.42 -0.06
C ILE A 68 -3.54 0.25 -0.31
N ASP A 69 -4.16 -0.76 0.31
CA ASP A 69 -5.62 -0.89 0.38
C ASP A 69 -6.17 -0.01 1.51
N PHE A 70 -6.23 1.30 1.28
CA PHE A 70 -6.69 2.26 2.30
C PHE A 70 -8.09 1.97 2.82
N ARG A 71 -9.00 1.44 1.99
CA ARG A 71 -10.36 1.07 2.44
C ARG A 71 -10.32 -0.03 3.49
N ARG A 72 -9.50 -1.04 3.26
CA ARG A 72 -9.34 -2.18 4.19
C ARG A 72 -8.58 -1.77 5.44
N VAL A 73 -7.51 -0.99 5.29
CA VAL A 73 -6.72 -0.52 6.42
C VAL A 73 -7.56 0.38 7.32
N ALA A 74 -8.26 1.38 6.78
CA ALA A 74 -9.15 2.25 7.54
C ALA A 74 -10.25 1.48 8.28
N ALA A 75 -10.91 0.52 7.60
CA ALA A 75 -11.90 -0.35 8.24
C ALA A 75 -11.28 -1.16 9.40
N SER A 76 -10.03 -1.63 9.24
CA SER A 76 -9.30 -2.34 10.29
C SER A 76 -8.93 -1.43 11.47
N VAL A 77 -8.59 -0.17 11.20
CA VAL A 77 -8.29 0.86 12.20
C VAL A 77 -9.54 1.23 13.00
N MET A 78 -10.67 1.47 12.38
CA MET A 78 -11.94 1.66 13.10
C MET A 78 -12.28 0.45 14.00
N GLY A 79 -11.94 -0.75 13.55
CA GLY A 79 -12.34 -2.00 14.21
C GLY A 79 -13.85 -2.29 14.06
N LYS A 80 -14.24 -3.51 14.39
CA LYS A 80 -15.63 -3.99 14.14
C LYS A 80 -16.69 -3.09 14.79
N LYS A 81 -16.47 -2.67 16.04
CA LYS A 81 -17.44 -1.86 16.80
C LYS A 81 -17.76 -0.56 16.06
N TYR A 82 -16.78 0.27 15.87
CA TYR A 82 -16.96 1.62 15.31
C TYR A 82 -17.26 1.59 13.82
N TYR A 83 -16.73 0.61 13.10
CA TYR A 83 -17.10 0.39 11.70
C TYR A 83 -18.60 0.09 11.52
N LEU A 84 -19.20 -0.67 12.42
CA LEU A 84 -20.65 -0.96 12.38
C LEU A 84 -21.50 0.21 12.88
N MET A 85 -20.99 1.04 13.78
CA MET A 85 -21.67 2.26 14.26
C MET A 85 -21.66 3.39 13.22
N ALA A 86 -20.61 3.47 12.42
CA ALA A 86 -20.46 4.50 11.40
C ALA A 86 -21.39 4.28 10.21
N THR A 87 -21.90 5.38 9.65
CA THR A 87 -22.62 5.37 8.37
C THR A 87 -21.68 5.05 7.20
N GLU A 88 -22.23 4.80 6.01
CA GLU A 88 -21.42 4.56 4.81
C GLU A 88 -20.59 5.81 4.46
N ASP A 89 -21.18 7.00 4.55
CA ASP A 89 -20.50 8.26 4.30
C ASP A 89 -19.36 8.50 5.29
N GLN A 90 -19.58 8.25 6.59
CA GLN A 90 -18.52 8.35 7.61
C GLN A 90 -17.36 7.37 7.38
N ARG A 91 -17.65 6.17 6.92
CA ARG A 91 -16.59 5.22 6.54
C ARG A 91 -15.78 5.71 5.34
N ALA A 92 -16.46 6.26 4.32
CA ALA A 92 -15.80 6.84 3.15
C ALA A 92 -14.98 8.07 3.52
N GLU A 93 -15.51 8.94 4.37
CA GLU A 93 -14.81 10.11 4.91
C GLU A 93 -13.56 9.68 5.70
N PHE A 94 -13.66 8.67 6.55
CA PHE A 94 -12.50 8.19 7.30
C PHE A 94 -11.41 7.62 6.40
N VAL A 95 -11.74 6.93 5.32
CA VAL A 95 -10.72 6.48 4.34
C VAL A 95 -9.91 7.65 3.82
N PHE A 96 -10.56 8.76 3.48
CA PHE A 96 -9.90 9.97 3.00
C PHE A 96 -9.03 10.61 4.08
N ILE A 97 -9.58 10.86 5.27
CA ILE A 97 -8.87 11.45 6.41
C ILE A 97 -7.65 10.60 6.80
N PHE A 98 -7.84 9.29 6.91
CA PHE A 98 -6.77 8.36 7.28
C PHE A 98 -5.65 8.34 6.23
N LYS A 99 -6.00 8.29 4.94
CA LYS A 99 -5.03 8.32 3.85
C LYS A 99 -4.21 9.62 3.88
N ASP A 100 -4.87 10.76 3.92
CA ASP A 100 -4.21 12.06 3.91
C ASP A 100 -3.31 12.24 5.14
N SER A 101 -3.81 11.98 6.33
CA SER A 101 -3.05 12.06 7.58
C SER A 101 -1.83 11.11 7.57
N LEU A 102 -2.01 9.85 7.12
CA LEU A 102 -0.91 8.89 7.05
C LEU A 102 0.20 9.36 6.11
N LEU A 103 -0.18 9.79 4.90
CA LEU A 103 0.79 10.18 3.89
C LEU A 103 1.54 11.45 4.29
N ASN A 104 0.86 12.45 4.89
CA ASN A 104 1.49 13.68 5.36
C ASN A 104 2.48 13.39 6.52
N THR A 105 2.08 12.60 7.53
CA THR A 105 2.94 12.26 8.66
C THR A 105 4.19 11.51 8.22
N TYR A 106 4.05 10.53 7.32
CA TYR A 106 5.21 9.74 6.89
C TYR A 106 6.07 10.39 5.83
N ALA A 107 5.54 11.30 5.01
CA ALA A 107 6.37 12.09 4.10
C ALA A 107 7.44 12.88 4.84
N GLU A 108 7.10 13.46 5.99
CA GLU A 108 8.05 14.18 6.85
C GLU A 108 9.13 13.25 7.42
N THR A 109 8.73 12.09 7.93
CA THR A 109 9.67 11.09 8.47
C THR A 109 10.61 10.58 7.37
N LEU A 110 10.08 10.30 6.19
CA LEU A 110 10.86 9.80 5.05
C LEU A 110 11.87 10.84 4.54
N ALA A 111 11.57 12.13 4.61
CA ALA A 111 12.51 13.20 4.24
C ALA A 111 13.84 13.14 5.01
N GLN A 112 13.80 12.59 6.22
CA GLN A 112 14.98 12.48 7.09
C GLN A 112 15.86 11.26 6.74
N TRP A 113 15.44 10.40 5.79
CA TRP A 113 16.12 9.16 5.44
C TRP A 113 16.99 9.22 4.19
N GLY A 114 17.47 10.40 3.81
CA GLY A 114 18.15 10.67 2.53
C GLY A 114 19.25 9.68 2.12
N ASP A 115 20.06 9.17 3.06
CA ASP A 115 21.15 8.21 2.79
C ASP A 115 20.77 6.75 3.15
N SER A 116 19.48 6.45 3.24
CA SER A 116 19.00 5.13 3.59
C SER A 116 18.96 4.19 2.39
N SER A 117 19.16 2.92 2.64
CA SER A 117 18.95 1.85 1.66
C SER A 117 17.95 0.82 2.18
N ILE A 118 17.27 0.16 1.27
CA ILE A 118 16.32 -0.90 1.61
C ILE A 118 16.62 -2.15 0.78
N SER A 119 16.58 -3.32 1.43
CA SER A 119 16.81 -4.60 0.78
C SER A 119 15.70 -5.59 1.08
N THR A 120 15.20 -6.25 0.05
CA THR A 120 14.13 -7.25 0.16
C THR A 120 14.70 -8.62 0.49
N VAL A 121 14.09 -9.31 1.43
CA VAL A 121 14.39 -10.71 1.76
C VAL A 121 13.55 -11.61 0.85
N PHE A 122 14.17 -12.12 -0.21
CA PHE A 122 13.51 -13.05 -1.11
C PHE A 122 13.48 -14.46 -0.50
N PRO A 123 12.41 -15.24 -0.69
CA PRO A 123 12.34 -16.63 -0.23
C PRO A 123 13.33 -17.49 -1.03
N SER A 124 13.87 -18.52 -0.38
CA SER A 124 14.78 -19.50 -1.02
C SER A 124 14.07 -20.39 -2.03
N GLU A 125 12.77 -20.61 -1.88
CA GLU A 125 11.92 -21.34 -2.80
C GLU A 125 10.78 -20.45 -3.29
N LYS A 126 10.34 -20.64 -4.54
CA LYS A 126 9.23 -19.90 -5.10
C LYS A 126 7.97 -20.16 -4.28
N GLU A 127 7.49 -19.15 -3.55
CA GLU A 127 6.21 -19.27 -2.83
C GLU A 127 5.07 -19.57 -3.80
N ASN A 128 4.14 -20.41 -3.33
CA ASN A 128 3.01 -20.84 -4.15
C ASN A 128 2.13 -19.64 -4.50
N SER A 129 2.02 -19.30 -5.77
CA SER A 129 1.29 -18.16 -6.34
C SER A 129 -0.22 -18.13 -6.02
N LEU A 130 -0.77 -19.24 -5.53
CA LEU A 130 -2.20 -19.35 -5.15
C LEU A 130 -2.56 -18.69 -3.82
N ARG A 131 -1.58 -18.18 -3.07
CA ARG A 131 -1.86 -17.53 -1.78
C ARG A 131 -2.45 -16.13 -1.99
N MET A 132 -3.57 -15.88 -1.34
CA MET A 132 -4.23 -14.56 -1.32
C MET A 132 -3.60 -13.58 -0.32
N ASN A 133 -2.78 -14.06 0.60
CA ASN A 133 -2.09 -13.26 1.62
C ASN A 133 -0.64 -13.71 1.70
N VAL A 134 0.28 -12.74 1.63
CA VAL A 134 1.72 -12.96 1.68
C VAL A 134 2.35 -11.96 2.63
N GLU A 135 3.44 -12.36 3.28
CA GLU A 135 4.30 -11.47 4.05
C GLU A 135 5.61 -11.26 3.30
N VAL A 136 5.94 -10.00 2.99
CA VAL A 136 7.22 -9.62 2.43
C VAL A 136 8.03 -8.87 3.49
N LYS A 137 9.30 -9.25 3.65
CA LYS A 137 10.22 -8.64 4.60
C LYS A 137 11.29 -7.85 3.89
N GLN A 138 11.61 -6.69 4.45
CA GLN A 138 12.74 -5.86 4.03
C GLN A 138 13.59 -5.47 5.25
N ILE A 139 14.82 -5.09 4.99
CA ILE A 139 15.72 -4.46 5.95
C ILE A 139 15.99 -3.04 5.47
N LEU A 140 15.58 -2.06 6.27
CA LEU A 140 15.90 -0.66 6.09
C LEU A 140 17.20 -0.36 6.81
N ASN A 141 18.19 0.17 6.10
CA ASN A 141 19.48 0.60 6.65
C ASN A 141 19.55 2.13 6.61
N THR A 142 19.78 2.76 7.75
CA THR A 142 19.89 4.22 7.90
C THR A 142 21.35 4.66 8.15
N GLY A 143 22.32 3.87 7.72
CA GLY A 143 23.74 4.11 7.97
C GLY A 143 24.21 3.65 9.36
N THR A 144 23.49 3.97 10.41
CA THR A 144 23.84 3.63 11.81
C THR A 144 23.04 2.47 12.37
N SER A 145 21.88 2.19 11.81
CA SER A 145 20.93 1.21 12.35
C SER A 145 20.23 0.42 11.24
N GLN A 146 19.77 -0.78 11.57
CA GLN A 146 18.98 -1.63 10.71
C GLN A 146 17.60 -1.85 11.32
N TYR A 147 16.57 -1.61 10.53
CA TYR A 147 15.19 -1.78 10.95
C TYR A 147 14.50 -2.86 10.10
N PRO A 148 14.06 -3.97 10.69
CA PRO A 148 13.25 -4.95 9.98
C PRO A 148 11.86 -4.35 9.69
N VAL A 149 11.44 -4.44 8.43
CA VAL A 149 10.11 -4.03 7.97
C VAL A 149 9.41 -5.27 7.42
N SER A 150 8.17 -5.48 7.82
CA SER A 150 7.32 -6.57 7.32
C SER A 150 6.03 -5.99 6.76
N TYR A 151 5.76 -6.26 5.49
CA TYR A 151 4.54 -5.89 4.78
C TYR A 151 3.60 -7.08 4.73
N LYS A 152 2.38 -6.91 5.23
CA LYS A 152 1.31 -7.88 5.01
C LYS A 152 0.56 -7.49 3.75
N LEU A 153 0.63 -8.34 2.74
CA LEU A 153 0.01 -8.13 1.44
C LEU A 153 -1.24 -8.97 1.28
N ARG A 154 -2.19 -8.44 0.54
CA ARG A 154 -3.35 -9.17 0.06
C ARG A 154 -3.56 -8.94 -1.42
N LYS A 155 -3.81 -10.01 -2.16
CA LYS A 155 -4.17 -9.94 -3.56
C LYS A 155 -5.67 -9.60 -3.71
N ASN A 156 -5.98 -8.64 -4.57
CA ASN A 156 -7.33 -8.29 -5.00
C ASN A 156 -7.37 -8.25 -6.55
N LYS A 157 -8.48 -7.77 -7.13
CA LYS A 157 -8.63 -7.64 -8.58
C LYS A 157 -7.62 -6.67 -9.25
N ASP A 158 -7.08 -5.73 -8.47
CA ASP A 158 -6.13 -4.72 -8.93
C ASP A 158 -4.67 -5.10 -8.60
N GLY A 159 -4.41 -6.38 -8.27
CA GLY A 159 -3.10 -6.92 -7.90
C GLY A 159 -2.84 -6.96 -6.40
N TRP A 160 -1.57 -6.94 -6.02
CA TRP A 160 -1.13 -6.95 -4.63
C TRP A 160 -1.32 -5.59 -3.97
N LYS A 161 -1.81 -5.60 -2.73
CA LYS A 161 -1.96 -4.39 -1.91
C LYS A 161 -1.47 -4.63 -0.49
N ILE A 162 -0.81 -3.63 0.07
CA ILE A 162 -0.42 -3.62 1.48
C ILE A 162 -1.68 -3.43 2.34
N VAL A 163 -1.86 -4.28 3.32
CA VAL A 163 -2.97 -4.23 4.28
C VAL A 163 -2.50 -4.03 5.72
N ASN A 164 -1.22 -4.17 5.98
CA ASN A 164 -0.58 -3.82 7.26
C ASN A 164 0.94 -3.74 7.11
N ILE A 165 1.58 -2.94 7.96
CA ILE A 165 3.03 -2.80 8.03
C ILE A 165 3.45 -2.99 9.50
N ILE A 166 4.56 -3.70 9.69
CA ILE A 166 5.22 -3.88 10.98
C ILE A 166 6.65 -3.37 10.82
N ILE A 167 7.06 -2.37 11.59
CA ILE A 167 8.40 -1.78 11.52
C ILE A 167 9.05 -1.97 12.89
N ASN A 168 10.24 -2.56 12.92
CA ASN A 168 10.98 -2.83 14.15
C ASN A 168 10.13 -3.48 15.25
N GLY A 169 9.21 -4.38 14.88
CA GLY A 169 8.28 -5.05 15.79
C GLY A 169 7.01 -4.26 16.14
N VAL A 170 6.92 -2.97 15.80
CA VAL A 170 5.72 -2.15 15.99
C VAL A 170 4.72 -2.40 14.87
N ASN A 171 3.54 -2.88 15.22
CA ASN A 171 2.45 -3.13 14.27
C ASN A 171 1.61 -1.87 14.07
N LEU A 172 1.83 -1.15 12.95
CA LEU A 172 1.18 0.13 12.67
C LEU A 172 -0.35 0.03 12.63
N GLY A 173 -0.90 -1.02 12.02
CA GLY A 173 -2.35 -1.20 11.97
C GLY A 173 -2.98 -1.39 13.35
N LEU A 174 -2.28 -2.06 14.27
CA LEU A 174 -2.74 -2.20 15.66
C LEU A 174 -2.58 -0.88 16.43
N THR A 175 -1.48 -0.18 16.25
CA THR A 175 -1.23 1.13 16.86
C THR A 175 -2.33 2.12 16.48
N PHE A 176 -2.61 2.28 15.20
CA PHE A 176 -3.68 3.17 14.73
C PHE A 176 -5.08 2.75 15.22
N ARG A 177 -5.34 1.44 15.30
CA ARG A 177 -6.61 0.97 15.88
C ARG A 177 -6.75 1.37 17.34
N ASN A 178 -5.70 1.22 18.13
CA ASN A 178 -5.72 1.61 19.55
C ASN A 178 -5.92 3.12 19.70
N GLN A 179 -5.27 3.92 18.85
CA GLN A 179 -5.45 5.37 18.82
C GLN A 179 -6.89 5.75 18.47
N PHE A 180 -7.46 5.15 17.42
CA PHE A 180 -8.84 5.40 17.01
C PHE A 180 -9.82 5.07 18.15
N GLN A 181 -9.64 3.93 18.79
CA GLN A 181 -10.49 3.50 19.90
C GLN A 181 -10.38 4.44 21.09
N ALA A 182 -9.17 4.86 21.46
CA ALA A 182 -8.94 5.81 22.53
C ALA A 182 -9.58 7.17 22.25
N LEU A 183 -9.44 7.67 21.00
CA LEU A 183 -10.03 8.91 20.57
C LEU A 183 -11.57 8.83 20.55
N ALA A 184 -12.14 7.71 20.10
CA ALA A 184 -13.58 7.50 20.10
C ALA A 184 -14.15 7.52 21.53
N VAL A 185 -13.48 6.87 22.47
CA VAL A 185 -13.89 6.90 23.88
C VAL A 185 -13.79 8.31 24.45
N LEU A 186 -12.74 9.06 24.12
CA LEU A 186 -12.57 10.46 24.55
C LEU A 186 -13.72 11.38 24.08
N HIS A 187 -14.35 11.04 22.97
CA HIS A 187 -15.46 11.78 22.39
C HIS A 187 -16.82 11.08 22.58
N ASP A 188 -17.01 10.35 23.68
CA ASP A 188 -18.26 9.67 24.04
C ASP A 188 -18.79 8.77 22.88
N GLU A 189 -17.87 8.15 22.15
CA GLU A 189 -18.16 7.29 20.96
C GLU A 189 -18.88 8.01 19.81
N ASN A 190 -18.84 9.34 19.79
CA ASN A 190 -19.35 10.13 18.68
C ASN A 190 -18.42 10.02 17.46
N ILE A 191 -18.87 9.26 16.45
CA ILE A 191 -18.07 8.98 15.25
C ILE A 191 -17.68 10.27 14.52
N GLU A 192 -18.60 11.20 14.31
CA GLU A 192 -18.34 12.45 13.59
C GLU A 192 -17.24 13.28 14.26
N ILE A 193 -17.32 13.45 15.58
CA ILE A 193 -16.30 14.19 16.34
C ILE A 193 -14.97 13.43 16.33
N THR A 194 -15.00 12.11 16.43
CA THR A 194 -13.81 11.26 16.36
C THR A 194 -13.09 11.44 15.02
N LEU A 195 -13.81 11.41 13.90
CA LEU A 195 -13.23 11.58 12.57
C LEU A 195 -12.59 12.96 12.39
N ARG A 196 -13.26 14.02 12.85
CA ARG A 196 -12.74 15.40 12.77
C ARG A 196 -11.46 15.64 13.57
N ASN A 197 -11.23 14.86 14.62
CA ASN A 197 -10.07 15.00 15.49
C ASN A 197 -8.99 13.92 15.22
N TRP A 198 -9.21 13.09 14.18
CA TRP A 198 -8.25 12.06 13.84
C TRP A 198 -6.97 12.64 13.22
N VAL A 199 -5.84 12.26 13.78
CA VAL A 199 -4.50 12.43 13.18
C VAL A 199 -3.79 11.10 13.33
N SER A 200 -3.22 10.55 12.24
CA SER A 200 -2.40 9.36 12.33
C SER A 200 -1.06 9.71 12.95
N ASP A 201 -0.87 9.31 14.18
CA ASP A 201 0.39 9.44 14.88
C ASP A 201 0.89 8.03 15.20
N ALA A 202 1.93 7.59 14.52
CA ALA A 202 2.54 6.31 14.82
C ALA A 202 3.34 6.35 16.13
N GLY A 203 3.43 7.52 16.75
CA GLY A 203 4.33 7.72 17.87
C GLY A 203 5.76 7.34 17.45
N ASP A 204 6.58 7.02 18.41
CA ASP A 204 7.85 6.35 18.14
C ASP A 204 7.59 4.94 17.58
N ALA A 205 7.37 4.82 16.29
CA ALA A 205 7.36 3.52 15.60
C ALA A 205 8.74 2.85 15.67
N GLY A 206 9.58 3.26 16.63
CA GLY A 206 10.92 2.74 16.87
C GLY A 206 11.91 3.10 15.75
N ILE A 207 11.67 4.21 15.05
CA ILE A 207 12.49 4.68 13.92
C ILE A 207 13.19 6.01 14.25
N SER A 208 13.12 6.45 15.49
CA SER A 208 13.86 7.63 15.99
C SER A 208 15.31 7.28 16.34
#